data_efaa1ea077ee91aa8df3aaaea38041ad
#
_entry.id   efaa1ea077ee91aa8df3aaaea38041ad
#
_cell.length_a   1.000
_cell.length_b   1.000
_cell.length_c   1.000
_cell.angle_alpha   90.00
_cell.angle_beta   90.00
_cell.angle_gamma   90.00
#
_symmetry.space_group_name_H-M   'P 1'
#
loop_
_entity.id
_entity.type
_entity.pdbx_description
1 polymer ?
#
loop_
_entity_poly.entity_id
_entity_poly.type
_entity_poly.pdbx_seq_one_letter_code
_entity_poly.pdbx_strand_id
1 'polypeptide(L)'
;MANTGIGFIGFGNMAQAMAQGLLRGGVKGEDLFACAKRWEKLEQTAAKLGVIPCHDSLEVLEHSHILILAVKPYLIEEVLSPLKDKLEGKLVISVAAGWLFSRFEEILPAGVHHLSIMPNTP
;
A
#
# COMPACT_ATOMS: atom_id res chain seq x y z
N MET A 1 16.27 -5.76 -14.57
CA MET A 1 15.34 -4.66 -14.64
C MET A 1 14.59 -4.46 -13.34
N ALA A 2 14.65 -3.29 -12.80
CA ALA A 2 13.99 -3.04 -11.54
C ALA A 2 12.47 -3.15 -11.70
N ASN A 3 11.87 -3.94 -10.85
CA ASN A 3 10.43 -4.03 -10.77
C ASN A 3 9.94 -2.81 -9.98
N THR A 4 9.13 -1.97 -10.58
CA THR A 4 8.65 -0.75 -9.94
C THR A 4 7.24 -0.91 -9.40
N GLY A 5 6.86 -2.12 -9.00
CA GLY A 5 5.54 -2.39 -8.48
C GLY A 5 5.22 -1.56 -7.25
N ILE A 6 4.02 -0.99 -7.21
CA ILE A 6 3.49 -0.22 -6.09
C ILE A 6 2.26 -0.95 -5.59
N GLY A 7 2.26 -1.29 -4.31
CA GLY A 7 1.17 -2.05 -3.72
C GLY A 7 0.39 -1.24 -2.70
N PHE A 8 -0.93 -1.39 -2.73
CA PHE A 8 -1.83 -0.75 -1.77
C PHE A 8 -2.42 -1.82 -0.85
N ILE A 9 -2.23 -1.66 0.44
CA ILE A 9 -2.96 -2.46 1.42
C ILE A 9 -4.12 -1.60 1.90
N GLY A 10 -5.33 -2.01 1.54
CA GLY A 10 -6.51 -1.18 1.67
C GLY A 10 -6.72 -0.38 0.38
N PHE A 11 -7.93 -0.40 -0.15
CA PHE A 11 -8.20 0.28 -1.42
C PHE A 11 -9.50 1.07 -1.38
N GLY A 12 -9.61 1.91 -0.33
CA GLY A 12 -10.72 2.84 -0.19
C GLY A 12 -10.52 4.09 -1.06
N ASN A 13 -11.29 5.12 -0.77
CA ASN A 13 -11.32 6.32 -1.61
C ASN A 13 -9.95 6.98 -1.76
N MET A 14 -9.19 7.06 -0.68
CA MET A 14 -7.88 7.69 -0.72
C MET A 14 -6.89 6.91 -1.57
N ALA A 15 -6.84 5.59 -1.39
CA ALA A 15 -5.96 4.75 -2.18
C ALA A 15 -6.34 4.80 -3.66
N GLN A 16 -7.63 4.82 -3.96
CA GLN A 16 -8.10 4.95 -5.34
C GLN A 16 -7.67 6.27 -5.95
N ALA A 17 -7.77 7.36 -5.19
CA ALA A 17 -7.33 8.67 -5.67
C ALA A 17 -5.82 8.68 -5.95
N MET A 18 -5.04 8.06 -5.08
CA MET A 18 -3.60 7.95 -5.28
C MET A 18 -3.28 7.13 -6.53
N ALA A 19 -3.97 6.00 -6.71
CA ALA A 19 -3.77 5.17 -7.89
C ALA A 19 -4.10 5.94 -9.17
N GLN A 20 -5.20 6.70 -9.18
CA GLN A 20 -5.56 7.52 -10.31
C GLN A 20 -4.48 8.56 -10.62
N GLY A 21 -3.93 9.19 -9.58
CA GLY A 21 -2.85 10.15 -9.75
C GLY A 21 -1.62 9.52 -10.37
N LEU A 22 -1.26 8.33 -9.91
CA LEU A 22 -0.12 7.61 -10.46
C LEU A 22 -0.33 7.24 -11.93
N LEU A 23 -1.54 6.79 -12.28
CA LEU A 23 -1.87 6.44 -13.66
C LEU A 23 -1.78 7.66 -14.56
N ARG A 24 -2.26 8.81 -14.10
CA ARG A 24 -2.16 10.06 -14.86
C ARG A 24 -0.71 10.50 -15.04
N GLY A 25 0.13 10.16 -14.07
CA GLY A 25 1.56 10.49 -14.11
C GLY A 25 2.39 9.55 -14.97
N GLY A 26 1.76 8.54 -15.56
CA GLY A 26 2.44 7.63 -16.46
C GLY A 26 2.76 6.26 -15.91
N VAL A 27 2.42 5.98 -14.65
CA VAL A 27 2.59 4.64 -14.09
C VAL A 27 1.58 3.71 -14.72
N LYS A 28 2.02 2.53 -15.12
CA LYS A 28 1.13 1.56 -15.75
C LYS A 28 0.28 0.84 -14.71
N GLY A 29 -0.98 0.57 -15.05
CA GLY A 29 -1.87 -0.17 -14.15
C GLY A 29 -1.35 -1.55 -13.80
N GLU A 30 -0.62 -2.18 -14.70
CA GLU A 30 -0.02 -3.49 -14.45
C GLU A 30 1.08 -3.45 -13.39
N ASP A 31 1.56 -2.25 -13.02
CA ASP A 31 2.54 -2.06 -11.95
C ASP A 31 1.90 -1.63 -10.63
N LEU A 32 0.57 -1.56 -10.59
CA LEU A 32 -0.18 -1.20 -9.39
C LEU A 32 -0.96 -2.42 -8.90
N PHE A 33 -0.79 -2.73 -7.63
CA PHE A 33 -1.40 -3.90 -6.99
C PHE A 33 -2.18 -3.45 -5.78
N ALA A 34 -3.30 -4.11 -5.49
CA ALA A 34 -4.14 -3.72 -4.36
C ALA A 34 -4.81 -4.92 -3.72
N CYS A 35 -4.99 -4.86 -2.40
CA CYS A 35 -5.83 -5.80 -1.68
C CYS A 35 -6.78 -5.03 -0.77
N ALA A 36 -7.90 -5.66 -0.44
CA ALA A 36 -8.91 -5.09 0.43
C ALA A 36 -9.72 -6.21 1.07
N LYS A 37 -10.51 -5.86 2.09
CA LYS A 37 -11.31 -6.85 2.81
C LYS A 37 -12.38 -7.51 1.95
N ARG A 38 -12.98 -6.75 1.02
CA ARG A 38 -14.06 -7.26 0.18
C ARG A 38 -13.56 -7.46 -1.23
N TRP A 39 -13.33 -8.70 -1.58
CA TRP A 39 -12.81 -9.08 -2.88
C TRP A 39 -13.68 -8.58 -4.03
N GLU A 40 -14.99 -8.77 -3.95
CA GLU A 40 -15.89 -8.39 -5.03
C GLU A 40 -15.84 -6.91 -5.35
N LYS A 41 -15.82 -6.08 -4.32
CA LYS A 41 -15.75 -4.63 -4.49
C LYS A 41 -14.38 -4.22 -5.02
N LEU A 42 -13.33 -4.84 -4.51
CA LEU A 42 -11.98 -4.59 -4.98
C LEU A 42 -11.85 -4.94 -6.46
N GLU A 43 -12.36 -6.09 -6.85
CA GLU A 43 -12.28 -6.54 -8.23
C GLU A 43 -12.94 -5.55 -9.18
N GLN A 44 -14.11 -5.06 -8.83
CA GLN A 44 -14.83 -4.07 -9.62
C GLN A 44 -14.04 -2.76 -9.75
N THR A 45 -13.53 -2.26 -8.63
CA THR A 45 -12.79 -1.02 -8.62
C THR A 45 -11.47 -1.13 -9.38
N ALA A 46 -10.77 -2.25 -9.18
CA ALA A 46 -9.51 -2.51 -9.87
C ALA A 46 -9.72 -2.58 -11.39
N ALA A 47 -10.80 -3.21 -11.82
CA ALA A 47 -11.11 -3.28 -13.26
C ALA A 47 -11.35 -1.90 -13.85
N LYS A 48 -12.02 -1.01 -13.12
CA LYS A 48 -12.26 0.35 -13.58
C LYS A 48 -10.98 1.15 -13.76
N LEU A 49 -10.04 0.96 -12.85
CA LEU A 49 -8.79 1.73 -12.84
C LEU A 49 -7.68 1.06 -13.64
N GLY A 50 -7.82 -0.23 -13.90
CA GLY A 50 -6.78 -0.98 -14.59
C GLY A 50 -5.65 -1.44 -13.68
N VAL A 51 -5.89 -1.49 -12.35
CA VAL A 51 -4.90 -2.01 -11.41
C VAL A 51 -5.13 -3.50 -11.18
N ILE A 52 -4.15 -4.18 -10.59
CA ILE A 52 -4.21 -5.63 -10.38
C ILE A 52 -4.72 -5.93 -8.97
N PRO A 53 -5.89 -6.58 -8.83
CA PRO A 53 -6.38 -6.96 -7.52
C PRO A 53 -5.66 -8.18 -6.99
N CYS A 54 -5.34 -8.17 -5.70
CA CYS A 54 -4.68 -9.27 -5.02
C CYS A 54 -5.56 -9.78 -3.88
N HIS A 55 -5.42 -11.05 -3.56
CA HIS A 55 -6.27 -11.70 -2.55
C HIS A 55 -5.88 -11.35 -1.12
N ASP A 56 -4.61 -11.07 -0.88
CA ASP A 56 -4.13 -10.71 0.45
C ASP A 56 -2.93 -9.79 0.38
N SER A 57 -2.50 -9.30 1.54
CA SER A 57 -1.38 -8.37 1.60
C SER A 57 -0.05 -9.02 1.24
N LEU A 58 0.10 -10.32 1.48
CA LEU A 58 1.32 -11.02 1.09
C LEU A 58 1.49 -11.03 -0.42
N GLU A 59 0.41 -11.28 -1.15
CA GLU A 59 0.43 -11.27 -2.61
C GLU A 59 0.81 -9.87 -3.13
N VAL A 60 0.24 -8.82 -2.54
CA VAL A 60 0.62 -7.45 -2.88
C VAL A 60 2.10 -7.23 -2.65
N LEU A 61 2.61 -7.67 -1.51
CA LEU A 61 4.00 -7.46 -1.13
C LEU A 61 4.96 -8.14 -2.09
N GLU A 62 4.63 -9.33 -2.55
CA GLU A 62 5.50 -10.09 -3.45
C GLU A 62 5.73 -9.37 -4.78
N HIS A 63 4.77 -8.56 -5.21
CA HIS A 63 4.85 -7.84 -6.47
C HIS A 63 5.26 -6.38 -6.34
N SER A 64 5.53 -5.91 -5.13
CA SER A 64 5.71 -4.48 -4.87
C SER A 64 7.06 -4.17 -4.25
N HIS A 65 7.65 -3.04 -4.63
CA HIS A 65 8.81 -2.46 -3.98
C HIS A 65 8.39 -1.34 -3.04
N ILE A 66 7.27 -0.69 -3.34
CA ILE A 66 6.69 0.37 -2.53
C ILE A 66 5.35 -0.13 -2.03
N LEU A 67 5.17 -0.11 -0.72
CA LEU A 67 3.95 -0.57 -0.08
C LEU A 67 3.26 0.62 0.56
N ILE A 68 2.03 0.89 0.11
CA ILE A 68 1.23 1.99 0.64
C ILE A 68 0.16 1.43 1.56
N LEU A 69 0.21 1.85 2.81
CA LEU A 69 -0.75 1.41 3.83
C LEU A 69 -1.90 2.40 3.90
N ALA A 70 -3.04 2.01 3.36
CA ALA A 70 -4.24 2.84 3.32
C ALA A 70 -5.36 2.24 4.16
N VAL A 71 -4.99 1.76 5.35
CA VAL A 71 -5.91 1.19 6.33
C VAL A 71 -6.02 2.13 7.53
N LYS A 72 -6.99 1.88 8.39
CA LYS A 72 -7.12 2.66 9.63
C LYS A 72 -5.86 2.52 10.49
N PRO A 73 -5.47 3.59 11.22
CA PRO A 73 -4.21 3.54 12.00
C PRO A 73 -4.11 2.34 12.93
N TYR A 74 -5.21 1.97 13.58
CA TYR A 74 -5.19 0.86 14.53
C TYR A 74 -4.99 -0.50 13.86
N LEU A 75 -5.09 -0.58 12.54
CA LEU A 75 -4.89 -1.83 11.79
C LEU A 75 -3.48 -1.98 11.26
N ILE A 76 -2.67 -0.91 11.29
CA ILE A 76 -1.35 -0.94 10.65
C ILE A 76 -0.44 -1.98 11.27
N GLU A 77 -0.36 -2.02 12.59
CA GLU A 77 0.51 -2.99 13.27
C GLU A 77 0.07 -4.43 12.98
N GLU A 78 -1.23 -4.68 13.03
CA GLU A 78 -1.79 -5.99 12.71
C GLU A 78 -1.48 -6.41 11.28
N VAL A 79 -1.58 -5.48 10.34
CA VAL A 79 -1.29 -5.75 8.93
C VAL A 79 0.20 -6.03 8.69
N LEU A 80 1.06 -5.25 9.34
CA LEU A 80 2.50 -5.38 9.12
C LEU A 80 3.14 -6.56 9.83
N SER A 81 2.57 -6.99 10.96
CA SER A 81 3.16 -8.08 11.75
C SER A 81 3.51 -9.32 10.93
N PRO A 82 2.59 -9.88 10.14
CA PRO A 82 2.93 -11.07 9.36
C PRO A 82 3.89 -10.80 8.20
N LEU A 83 4.11 -9.53 7.86
CA LEU A 83 4.94 -9.16 6.71
C LEU A 83 6.35 -8.72 7.09
N LYS A 84 6.62 -8.54 8.37
CA LYS A 84 7.89 -7.95 8.85
C LYS A 84 9.13 -8.55 8.21
N ASP A 85 9.20 -9.86 8.14
CA ASP A 85 10.39 -10.56 7.65
C ASP A 85 10.59 -10.40 6.14
N LYS A 86 9.60 -9.90 5.44
CA LYS A 86 9.60 -9.77 3.98
C LYS A 86 9.71 -8.33 3.51
N LEU A 87 9.82 -7.38 4.45
CA LEU A 87 9.83 -5.95 4.12
C LEU A 87 11.21 -5.39 3.80
N GLU A 88 12.26 -6.13 4.07
CA GLU A 88 13.61 -5.65 3.84
C GLU A 88 13.80 -5.20 2.40
N GLY A 89 14.41 -4.03 2.24
CA GLY A 89 14.64 -3.46 0.93
C GLY A 89 13.44 -2.75 0.31
N LYS A 90 12.31 -2.72 1.01
CA LYS A 90 11.10 -2.08 0.50
C LYS A 90 10.87 -0.73 1.18
N LEU A 91 10.09 0.11 0.52
CA LEU A 91 9.65 1.39 1.09
C LEU A 91 8.20 1.24 1.55
N VAL A 92 7.95 1.53 2.81
CA VAL A 92 6.61 1.46 3.40
C VAL A 92 6.11 2.87 3.64
N ILE A 93 4.96 3.21 3.08
CA ILE A 93 4.36 4.53 3.20
C ILE A 93 3.00 4.40 3.87
N SER A 94 2.78 5.12 4.96
CA SER A 94 1.47 5.19 5.58
C SER A 94 0.78 6.49 5.23
N VAL A 95 -0.48 6.40 4.81
CA VAL A 95 -1.34 7.56 4.60
C VAL A 95 -2.41 7.65 5.68
N ALA A 96 -2.30 6.84 6.72
CA ALA A 96 -3.25 6.82 7.81
C ALA A 96 -3.06 8.04 8.71
N ALA A 97 -4.13 8.77 8.96
CA ALA A 97 -4.08 9.92 9.85
C ALA A 97 -3.69 9.48 11.26
N GLY A 98 -2.77 10.22 11.88
CA GLY A 98 -2.33 9.94 13.24
C GLY A 98 -1.25 8.88 13.38
N TRP A 99 -0.83 8.24 12.30
CA TRP A 99 0.26 7.28 12.36
C TRP A 99 1.59 8.02 12.27
N LEU A 100 2.40 7.93 13.32
CA LEU A 100 3.63 8.69 13.44
C LEU A 100 4.85 7.90 12.94
N PHE A 101 5.84 8.63 12.45
CA PHE A 101 7.11 8.06 12.04
C PHE A 101 7.73 7.18 13.14
N SER A 102 7.66 7.63 14.39
CA SER A 102 8.21 6.89 15.51
C SER A 102 7.56 5.51 15.71
N ARG A 103 6.30 5.36 15.33
CA ARG A 103 5.62 4.07 15.42
C ARG A 103 6.25 3.06 14.46
N PHE A 104 6.60 3.49 13.27
CA PHE A 104 7.32 2.62 12.34
C PHE A 104 8.65 2.17 12.90
N GLU A 105 9.38 3.09 13.55
CA GLU A 105 10.67 2.74 14.16
C GLU A 105 10.53 1.63 15.21
N GLU A 106 9.41 1.61 15.92
CA GLU A 106 9.17 0.61 16.94
C GLU A 106 8.84 -0.77 16.39
N ILE A 107 8.16 -0.84 15.23
CA ILE A 107 7.61 -2.11 14.76
C ILE A 107 8.30 -2.67 13.52
N LEU A 108 9.03 -1.86 12.77
CA LEU A 108 9.69 -2.33 11.55
C LEU A 108 11.14 -2.73 11.82
N PRO A 109 11.60 -3.83 11.19
CA PRO A 109 13.01 -4.21 11.34
C PRO A 109 13.95 -3.22 10.67
N ALA A 110 15.22 -3.25 11.07
CA ALA A 110 16.24 -2.46 10.41
C ALA A 110 16.31 -2.82 8.92
N GLY A 111 16.59 -1.84 8.07
CA GLY A 111 16.67 -2.07 6.63
C GLY A 111 15.38 -1.81 5.89
N VAL A 112 14.31 -1.47 6.59
CA VAL A 112 13.04 -1.08 5.98
C VAL A 112 12.95 0.43 5.97
N HIS A 113 12.74 1.01 4.81
CA HIS A 113 12.50 2.45 4.68
C HIS A 113 11.03 2.74 4.86
N HIS A 114 10.70 3.82 5.55
CA HIS A 114 9.30 4.14 5.80
C HIS A 114 9.06 5.64 5.83
N LEU A 115 7.83 6.01 5.46
CA LEU A 115 7.36 7.40 5.46
C LEU A 115 5.94 7.44 5.99
N SER A 116 5.62 8.52 6.69
CA SER A 116 4.24 8.80 7.06
C SER A 116 3.82 10.07 6.35
N ILE A 117 2.71 9.99 5.63
CA ILE A 117 2.17 11.11 4.90
C ILE A 117 0.85 11.51 5.54
N MET A 118 0.69 12.80 5.83
CA MET A 118 -0.59 13.33 6.28
C MET A 118 -1.28 13.97 5.09
N PRO A 119 -2.26 13.27 4.50
CA PRO A 119 -2.96 13.84 3.35
C PRO A 119 -3.68 15.13 3.75
N ASN A 120 -3.60 16.11 2.87
CA ASN A 120 -4.32 17.35 3.05
C ASN A 120 -5.75 17.11 2.62
N THR A 121 -6.61 16.82 3.59
CA THR A 121 -8.02 16.70 3.29
C THR A 121 -8.69 18.03 3.58
N PRO A 122 -9.51 18.52 2.66
CA PRO A 122 -10.24 19.75 2.90
C PRO A 122 -11.24 19.59 4.06
#